data_fdaeda6feb5e3d713b29eea9f2e49050
#
_entry.id   fdaeda6feb5e3d713b29eea9f2e49050
#
_cell.length_a   1.000
_cell.length_b   1.000
_cell.length_c   1.000
_cell.angle_alpha   90.00
_cell.angle_beta   90.00
_cell.angle_gamma   90.00
#
_symmetry.space_group_name_H-M   'P 1'
#
loop_
_entity.id
_entity.type
_entity.pdbx_description
1 polymer ?
#
loop_
_entity_poly.entity_id
_entity_poly.type
_entity_poly.pdbx_seq_one_letter_code
_entity_poly.pdbx_strand_id
1 'polypeptide(L)'
;MGTNTVGAEYVPALRYRALTPLYDPILRAMFRERTIKTRLVMEAGLKGHERVLDLGCGTGTLTVMLKESAPDADVVGIDADPEVLARAQAKASEARMAIAFDEGLARHLPYPDGSFDAVVTSLMLHHLSPEEKERGLREVVRVLGPGGRFLAVDFGMPQNHIMRSLAKVSELLEETADGVEGRYPDMFRAAGLAEVNEIARFMSLLGTIALYRARKPG
;
A
#
# COMPACT_ATOMS: atom_id res chain seq x y z
N MET A 1 2.32 36.70 0.30
CA MET A 1 2.84 36.05 1.52
C MET A 1 1.67 35.36 2.19
N GLY A 2 1.54 34.08 2.03
CA GLY A 2 0.52 33.24 2.66
C GLY A 2 1.13 31.86 2.78
N THR A 3 1.70 31.57 3.96
CA THR A 3 2.20 30.25 4.33
C THR A 3 1.00 29.34 4.53
N ASN A 4 0.70 28.50 3.55
CA ASN A 4 -0.21 27.38 3.74
C ASN A 4 0.51 26.34 4.61
N THR A 5 0.26 26.41 5.91
CA THR A 5 0.51 25.33 6.85
C THR A 5 -0.44 24.20 6.51
N VAL A 6 0.07 23.14 5.87
CA VAL A 6 -0.54 21.82 5.87
C VAL A 6 -0.37 21.27 7.31
N GLY A 7 -1.12 21.84 8.22
CA GLY A 7 -1.18 21.42 9.60
C GLY A 7 -2.50 20.71 9.80
N ALA A 8 -2.46 19.38 9.88
CA ALA A 8 -3.31 18.59 10.75
C ALA A 8 -3.16 17.09 10.45
N GLU A 9 -2.65 16.37 11.44
CA GLU A 9 -2.88 14.95 11.74
C GLU A 9 -2.39 13.92 10.69
N TYR A 10 -1.10 14.00 10.36
CA TYR A 10 -0.35 12.81 10.02
C TYR A 10 0.13 12.14 11.32
N VAL A 11 -0.37 10.95 11.61
CA VAL A 11 0.17 10.10 12.68
C VAL A 11 1.26 9.24 12.04
N PRO A 12 2.55 9.45 12.38
CA PRO A 12 3.62 8.59 11.86
C PRO A 12 3.31 7.13 12.22
N ALA A 13 3.62 6.18 11.33
CA ALA A 13 3.44 4.73 11.50
C ALA A 13 4.09 4.17 12.78
N LEU A 14 4.88 4.98 13.48
CA LEU A 14 5.41 4.71 14.82
C LEU A 14 5.18 5.91 15.73
N ARG A 15 4.40 5.70 16.77
CA ARG A 15 4.28 6.60 17.93
C ARG A 15 5.63 6.90 18.59
N TYR A 16 6.71 6.18 18.24
CA TYR A 16 8.06 6.28 18.79
C TYR A 16 9.11 6.35 17.68
N ARG A 17 9.47 7.56 17.24
CA ARG A 17 10.53 7.84 16.25
C ARG A 17 11.90 7.19 16.54
N ALA A 18 12.19 6.87 17.80
CA ALA A 18 13.49 6.30 18.21
C ALA A 18 13.69 4.82 17.80
N LEU A 19 12.65 4.09 17.41
CA LEU A 19 12.72 2.67 17.08
C LEU A 19 12.79 2.40 15.56
N THR A 20 12.70 3.43 14.74
CA THR A 20 12.69 3.34 13.27
C THR A 20 13.86 2.55 12.66
N PRO A 21 15.12 2.62 13.15
CA PRO A 21 16.22 1.85 12.56
C PRO A 21 16.14 0.33 12.78
N LEU A 22 15.49 -0.11 13.86
CA LEU A 22 15.30 -1.54 14.19
C LEU A 22 13.99 -2.10 13.64
N TYR A 23 13.08 -1.21 13.26
CA TYR A 23 11.73 -1.53 12.80
C TYR A 23 11.75 -2.32 11.48
N ASP A 24 12.50 -1.86 10.48
CA ASP A 24 12.57 -2.51 9.17
C ASP A 24 13.03 -3.99 9.20
N PRO A 25 14.16 -4.35 9.88
CA PRO A 25 14.61 -5.73 9.87
C PRO A 25 13.68 -6.68 10.68
N ILE A 26 13.09 -6.18 11.77
CA ILE A 26 12.17 -6.99 12.59
C ILE A 26 10.87 -7.23 11.84
N LEU A 27 10.28 -6.20 11.23
CA LEU A 27 9.06 -6.35 10.43
C LEU A 27 9.27 -7.24 9.21
N ARG A 28 10.40 -7.11 8.50
CA ARG A 28 10.74 -8.00 7.38
C ARG A 28 10.74 -9.47 7.77
N ALA A 29 11.26 -9.79 8.96
CA ALA A 29 11.23 -11.15 9.50
C ALA A 29 9.82 -11.55 9.94
N MET A 30 9.07 -10.66 10.58
CA MET A 30 7.74 -10.94 11.12
C MET A 30 6.68 -11.15 10.05
N PHE A 31 6.70 -10.39 8.96
CA PHE A 31 5.67 -10.46 7.92
C PHE A 31 5.99 -11.39 6.76
N ARG A 32 7.19 -12.02 6.70
CA ARG A 32 7.64 -12.66 5.45
C ARG A 32 7.55 -11.68 4.27
N GLU A 33 7.87 -10.43 4.52
CA GLU A 33 7.62 -9.28 3.64
C GLU A 33 8.02 -9.54 2.18
N ARG A 34 9.20 -10.15 1.98
CA ARG A 34 9.69 -10.46 0.64
C ARG A 34 8.76 -11.42 -0.11
N THR A 35 8.25 -12.47 0.56
CA THR A 35 7.32 -13.45 -0.05
C THR A 35 6.02 -12.78 -0.47
N ILE A 36 5.47 -11.93 0.40
CA ILE A 36 4.21 -11.23 0.15
C ILE A 36 4.37 -10.23 -0.99
N LYS A 37 5.41 -9.40 -0.94
CA LYS A 37 5.70 -8.41 -1.99
C LYS A 37 6.02 -9.07 -3.34
N THR A 38 6.77 -10.18 -3.35
CA THR A 38 7.00 -10.96 -4.58
C THR A 38 5.67 -11.45 -5.17
N ARG A 39 4.76 -11.95 -4.34
CA ARG A 39 3.44 -12.36 -4.83
C ARG A 39 2.63 -11.19 -5.37
N LEU A 40 2.65 -10.04 -4.69
CA LEU A 40 1.98 -8.83 -5.15
C LEU A 40 2.50 -8.38 -6.52
N VAL A 41 3.82 -8.36 -6.71
CA VAL A 41 4.47 -8.03 -7.99
C VAL A 41 4.05 -9.01 -9.10
N MET A 42 4.03 -10.31 -8.81
CA MET A 42 3.58 -11.32 -9.78
C MET A 42 2.11 -11.12 -10.18
N GLU A 43 1.23 -10.80 -9.22
CA GLU A 43 -0.19 -10.58 -9.46
C GLU A 43 -0.47 -9.22 -10.13
N ALA A 44 0.40 -8.24 -9.94
CA ALA A 44 0.35 -6.99 -10.69
C ALA A 44 0.51 -7.23 -12.18
N GLY A 45 1.27 -8.25 -12.57
CA GLY A 45 1.36 -8.75 -13.95
C GLY A 45 1.70 -7.65 -14.96
N LEU A 46 2.69 -6.82 -14.61
CA LEU A 46 3.09 -5.67 -15.43
C LEU A 46 3.65 -6.15 -16.77
N LYS A 47 3.26 -5.46 -17.86
CA LYS A 47 3.64 -5.81 -19.24
C LYS A 47 4.70 -4.89 -19.86
N GLY A 48 5.40 -4.10 -19.06
CA GLY A 48 6.30 -3.02 -19.51
C GLY A 48 5.51 -1.72 -19.66
N HIS A 49 5.82 -0.77 -20.30
CA HIS A 49 5.24 0.57 -20.62
C HIS A 49 4.00 1.06 -19.84
N GLU A 50 3.59 0.36 -18.78
CA GLU A 50 2.45 0.72 -17.92
C GLU A 50 2.89 1.75 -16.89
N ARG A 51 1.98 2.66 -16.55
CA ARG A 51 2.18 3.60 -15.46
C ARG A 51 1.59 3.06 -14.17
N VAL A 52 2.44 2.92 -13.15
CA VAL A 52 2.12 2.20 -11.91
C VAL A 52 2.36 3.10 -10.70
N LEU A 53 1.37 3.19 -9.81
CA LEU A 53 1.49 3.89 -8.54
C LEU A 53 1.66 2.89 -7.40
N ASP A 54 2.71 3.04 -6.61
CA ASP A 54 2.87 2.39 -5.29
C ASP A 54 2.40 3.36 -4.21
N LEU A 55 1.19 3.14 -3.70
CA LEU A 55 0.51 4.02 -2.75
C LEU A 55 0.88 3.65 -1.31
N GLY A 56 1.48 4.59 -0.59
CA GLY A 56 2.08 4.35 0.71
C GLY A 56 3.37 3.53 0.55
N CYS A 57 4.27 3.99 -0.32
CA CYS A 57 5.44 3.22 -0.76
C CYS A 57 6.47 2.99 0.35
N GLY A 58 6.39 3.75 1.46
CA GLY A 58 7.33 3.68 2.56
C GLY A 58 8.78 3.82 2.10
N THR A 59 9.63 2.89 2.48
CA THR A 59 11.06 2.88 2.09
C THR A 59 11.31 2.35 0.67
N GLY A 60 10.30 2.29 -0.20
CA GLY A 60 10.41 1.98 -1.62
C GLY A 60 10.76 0.53 -1.98
N THR A 61 10.62 -0.43 -1.05
CA THR A 61 10.98 -1.82 -1.35
C THR A 61 10.08 -2.43 -2.43
N LEU A 62 8.76 -2.21 -2.34
CA LEU A 62 7.81 -2.69 -3.35
C LEU A 62 8.01 -1.94 -4.67
N THR A 63 8.20 -0.63 -4.61
CA THR A 63 8.43 0.24 -5.78
C THR A 63 9.62 -0.24 -6.61
N VAL A 64 10.76 -0.54 -5.95
CA VAL A 64 11.95 -1.10 -6.60
C VAL A 64 11.65 -2.47 -7.22
N MET A 65 10.98 -3.37 -6.49
CA MET A 65 10.61 -4.70 -7.00
C MET A 65 9.68 -4.63 -8.21
N LEU A 66 8.74 -3.69 -8.27
CA LEU A 66 7.88 -3.46 -9.43
C LEU A 66 8.71 -3.01 -10.64
N LYS A 67 9.61 -2.05 -10.43
CA LYS A 67 10.52 -1.57 -11.49
C LYS A 67 11.48 -2.65 -11.98
N GLU A 68 11.98 -3.51 -11.08
CA GLU A 68 12.79 -4.68 -11.45
C GLU A 68 12.02 -5.67 -12.33
N SER A 69 10.74 -5.91 -12.01
CA SER A 69 9.90 -6.85 -12.75
C SER A 69 9.49 -6.35 -14.12
N ALA A 70 9.42 -5.04 -14.31
CA ALA A 70 9.03 -4.37 -15.54
C ALA A 70 9.89 -3.12 -15.76
N PRO A 71 11.13 -3.26 -16.29
CA PRO A 71 12.08 -2.16 -16.41
C PRO A 71 11.60 -0.98 -17.25
N ASP A 72 10.70 -1.24 -18.21
CA ASP A 72 10.12 -0.22 -19.10
C ASP A 72 8.87 0.46 -18.52
N ALA A 73 8.33 -0.03 -17.40
CA ALA A 73 7.19 0.59 -16.72
C ALA A 73 7.58 1.94 -16.09
N ASP A 74 6.65 2.91 -16.11
CA ASP A 74 6.75 4.16 -15.35
C ASP A 74 6.21 3.92 -13.93
N VAL A 75 7.11 3.62 -12.99
CA VAL A 75 6.75 3.33 -11.59
C VAL A 75 6.97 4.57 -10.73
N VAL A 76 5.92 4.97 -10.04
CA VAL A 76 5.93 6.11 -9.11
C VAL A 76 5.58 5.62 -7.72
N GLY A 77 6.37 6.02 -6.71
CA GLY A 77 6.05 5.82 -5.30
C GLY A 77 5.49 7.10 -4.68
N ILE A 78 4.47 7.00 -3.84
CA ILE A 78 3.96 8.13 -3.05
C ILE A 78 3.83 7.74 -1.59
N ASP A 79 4.25 8.64 -0.71
CA ASP A 79 4.10 8.49 0.74
C ASP A 79 3.94 9.85 1.41
N ALA A 80 3.39 9.88 2.60
CA ALA A 80 3.20 11.10 3.37
C ALA A 80 4.43 11.51 4.20
N ASP A 81 5.38 10.59 4.39
CA ASP A 81 6.55 10.81 5.24
C ASP A 81 7.82 11.07 4.41
N PRO A 82 8.34 12.32 4.42
CA PRO A 82 9.55 12.67 3.67
C PRO A 82 10.79 11.90 4.14
N GLU A 83 10.85 11.44 5.39
CA GLU A 83 12.01 10.66 5.88
C GLU A 83 12.06 9.27 5.25
N VAL A 84 10.89 8.61 5.08
CA VAL A 84 10.84 7.31 4.40
C VAL A 84 11.06 7.46 2.90
N LEU A 85 10.58 8.56 2.28
CA LEU A 85 10.84 8.88 0.87
C LEU A 85 12.32 9.09 0.59
N ALA A 86 13.05 9.77 1.47
CA ALA A 86 14.51 9.90 1.35
C ALA A 86 15.22 8.54 1.31
N ARG A 87 14.75 7.56 2.13
CA ARG A 87 15.26 6.18 2.10
C ARG A 87 14.87 5.43 0.82
N ALA A 88 13.65 5.66 0.33
CA ALA A 88 13.18 5.08 -0.93
C ALA A 88 14.04 5.57 -2.11
N GLN A 89 14.31 6.87 -2.15
CA GLN A 89 15.17 7.48 -3.16
C GLN A 89 16.60 6.92 -3.12
N ALA A 90 17.19 6.77 -1.93
CA ALA A 90 18.52 6.16 -1.75
C ALA A 90 18.53 4.73 -2.29
N LYS A 91 17.53 3.92 -1.95
CA LYS A 91 17.39 2.53 -2.40
C LYS A 91 17.27 2.41 -3.93
N ALA A 92 16.46 3.27 -4.56
CA ALA A 92 16.33 3.31 -6.02
C ALA A 92 17.65 3.71 -6.69
N SER A 93 18.37 4.68 -6.10
CA SER A 93 19.69 5.12 -6.57
C SER A 93 20.74 4.01 -6.46
N GLU A 94 20.78 3.27 -5.36
CA GLU A 94 21.65 2.09 -5.18
C GLU A 94 21.34 1.01 -6.21
N ALA A 95 20.05 0.79 -6.50
CA ALA A 95 19.61 -0.13 -7.54
C ALA A 95 19.81 0.40 -8.98
N ARG A 96 20.27 1.65 -9.14
CA ARG A 96 20.43 2.37 -10.42
C ARG A 96 19.15 2.43 -11.24
N MET A 97 18.03 2.64 -10.57
CA MET A 97 16.70 2.72 -11.19
C MET A 97 16.17 4.14 -11.18
N ALA A 98 15.66 4.57 -12.33
CA ALA A 98 14.92 5.82 -12.43
C ALA A 98 13.49 5.58 -11.93
N ILE A 99 13.21 6.01 -10.70
CA ILE A 99 11.90 5.93 -10.04
C ILE A 99 11.61 7.31 -9.44
N ALA A 100 10.41 7.83 -9.70
CA ALA A 100 9.92 9.03 -9.06
C ALA A 100 9.31 8.69 -7.69
N PHE A 101 9.58 9.55 -6.70
CA PHE A 101 8.95 9.47 -5.37
C PHE A 101 8.38 10.83 -5.03
N ASP A 102 7.07 10.86 -4.77
CA ASP A 102 6.31 12.06 -4.49
C ASP A 102 5.82 12.08 -3.04
N GLU A 103 5.82 13.25 -2.41
CA GLU A 103 5.18 13.44 -1.12
C GLU A 103 3.70 13.73 -1.31
N GLY A 104 2.83 12.98 -0.61
CA GLY A 104 1.40 13.19 -0.70
C GLY A 104 0.58 12.24 0.16
N LEU A 105 -0.71 12.57 0.30
CA LEU A 105 -1.66 11.86 1.14
C LEU A 105 -2.59 11.01 0.27
N ALA A 106 -2.88 9.79 0.69
CA ALA A 106 -3.78 8.87 0.00
C ALA A 106 -5.17 9.50 -0.29
N ARG A 107 -5.66 10.36 0.60
CA ARG A 107 -6.95 11.05 0.48
C ARG A 107 -6.97 12.20 -0.55
N HIS A 108 -5.82 12.55 -1.11
CA HIS A 108 -5.68 13.61 -2.13
C HIS A 108 -4.41 13.38 -2.94
N LEU A 109 -4.53 12.63 -4.03
CA LEU A 109 -3.40 12.29 -4.89
C LEU A 109 -3.12 13.40 -5.89
N PRO A 110 -1.86 13.86 -6.04
CA PRO A 110 -1.49 14.97 -6.92
C PRO A 110 -1.40 14.56 -8.41
N TYR A 111 -2.25 13.61 -8.84
CA TYR A 111 -2.24 13.08 -10.19
C TYR A 111 -3.58 13.32 -10.89
N PRO A 112 -3.58 13.48 -12.22
CA PRO A 112 -4.80 13.58 -13.02
C PRO A 112 -5.66 12.30 -12.96
N ASP A 113 -6.93 12.45 -13.29
CA ASP A 113 -7.84 11.32 -13.49
C ASP A 113 -7.32 10.37 -14.57
N GLY A 114 -7.43 9.07 -14.33
CA GLY A 114 -7.07 8.05 -15.31
C GLY A 114 -5.59 7.99 -15.68
N SER A 115 -4.70 8.48 -14.81
CA SER A 115 -3.28 8.59 -15.12
C SER A 115 -2.45 7.32 -14.85
N PHE A 116 -3.05 6.28 -14.28
CA PHE A 116 -2.36 5.03 -13.96
C PHE A 116 -3.09 3.80 -14.51
N ASP A 117 -2.31 2.82 -15.00
CA ASP A 117 -2.79 1.51 -15.43
C ASP A 117 -2.95 0.55 -14.25
N ALA A 118 -2.14 0.76 -13.22
CA ALA A 118 -2.22 0.00 -11.97
C ALA A 118 -1.90 0.88 -10.76
N VAL A 119 -2.62 0.63 -9.66
CA VAL A 119 -2.29 1.13 -8.33
C VAL A 119 -2.06 -0.07 -7.42
N VAL A 120 -0.94 -0.08 -6.72
CA VAL A 120 -0.62 -1.10 -5.73
C VAL A 120 -0.46 -0.46 -4.36
N THR A 121 -0.76 -1.21 -3.30
CA THR A 121 -0.49 -0.77 -1.93
C THR A 121 -0.15 -1.98 -1.05
N SER A 122 0.72 -1.78 -0.08
CA SER A 122 1.16 -2.87 0.81
C SER A 122 1.29 -2.39 2.24
N LEU A 123 0.44 -2.90 3.13
CA LEU A 123 0.46 -2.62 4.57
C LEU A 123 0.35 -1.11 4.88
N MET A 124 -0.58 -0.43 4.21
CA MET A 124 -0.81 0.99 4.37
C MET A 124 -2.24 1.32 4.82
N LEU A 125 -3.24 0.58 4.32
CA LEU A 125 -4.65 0.91 4.58
C LEU A 125 -4.99 0.88 6.07
N HIS A 126 -4.40 -0.02 6.85
CA HIS A 126 -4.63 -0.11 8.29
C HIS A 126 -4.08 1.08 9.09
N HIS A 127 -3.28 1.95 8.50
CA HIS A 127 -2.83 3.20 9.13
C HIS A 127 -3.82 4.35 8.95
N LEU A 128 -4.82 4.18 8.09
CA LEU A 128 -5.80 5.21 7.77
C LEU A 128 -7.05 5.10 8.65
N SER A 129 -7.59 6.22 9.06
CA SER A 129 -8.94 6.26 9.66
C SER A 129 -10.00 5.77 8.65
N PRO A 130 -11.20 5.37 9.10
CA PRO A 130 -12.26 4.93 8.19
C PRO A 130 -12.58 5.96 7.10
N GLU A 131 -12.64 7.25 7.44
CA GLU A 131 -12.90 8.34 6.51
C GLU A 131 -11.76 8.53 5.49
N GLU A 132 -10.52 8.36 5.94
CA GLU A 132 -9.35 8.46 5.07
C GLU A 132 -9.25 7.26 4.12
N LYS A 133 -9.58 6.04 4.58
CA LYS A 133 -9.69 4.85 3.72
C LYS A 133 -10.71 5.09 2.59
N GLU A 134 -11.90 5.57 2.96
CA GLU A 134 -12.96 5.84 1.98
C GLU A 134 -12.53 6.89 0.94
N ARG A 135 -11.94 8.01 1.39
CA ARG A 135 -11.42 9.05 0.50
C ARG A 135 -10.26 8.54 -0.36
N GLY A 136 -9.31 7.81 0.23
CA GLY A 136 -8.17 7.24 -0.48
C GLY A 136 -8.58 6.23 -1.55
N LEU A 137 -9.56 5.38 -1.27
CA LEU A 137 -10.09 4.44 -2.25
C LEU A 137 -10.83 5.15 -3.41
N ARG A 138 -11.54 6.25 -3.15
CA ARG A 138 -12.09 7.10 -4.23
C ARG A 138 -10.99 7.72 -5.09
N GLU A 139 -9.89 8.17 -4.48
CA GLU A 139 -8.73 8.69 -5.21
C GLU A 139 -8.07 7.60 -6.05
N VAL A 140 -7.92 6.37 -5.51
CA VAL A 140 -7.44 5.22 -6.29
C VAL A 140 -8.31 5.01 -7.54
N VAL A 141 -9.63 5.01 -7.39
CA VAL A 141 -10.54 4.87 -8.54
C VAL A 141 -10.42 6.06 -9.50
N ARG A 142 -10.26 7.28 -8.98
CA ARG A 142 -10.08 8.48 -9.82
C ARG A 142 -8.84 8.39 -10.69
N VAL A 143 -7.69 8.08 -10.10
CA VAL A 143 -6.40 8.07 -10.80
C VAL A 143 -6.20 6.84 -11.69
N LEU A 144 -6.91 5.75 -11.46
CA LEU A 144 -6.90 4.59 -12.36
C LEU A 144 -7.59 4.94 -13.69
N GLY A 145 -6.98 4.53 -14.80
CA GLY A 145 -7.62 4.51 -16.12
C GLY A 145 -8.75 3.46 -16.18
N PRO A 146 -9.63 3.54 -17.20
CA PRO A 146 -10.65 2.51 -17.47
C PRO A 146 -10.00 1.13 -17.58
N GLY A 147 -10.55 0.12 -16.91
CA GLY A 147 -9.98 -1.23 -16.85
C GLY A 147 -8.69 -1.37 -16.02
N GLY A 148 -8.23 -0.28 -15.42
CA GLY A 148 -7.03 -0.26 -14.57
C GLY A 148 -7.14 -1.19 -13.36
N ARG A 149 -6.01 -1.68 -12.88
CA ARG A 149 -5.92 -2.69 -11.80
C ARG A 149 -5.61 -2.05 -10.46
N PHE A 150 -6.30 -2.50 -9.43
CA PHE A 150 -5.96 -2.21 -8.03
C PHE A 150 -5.56 -3.49 -7.31
N LEU A 151 -4.39 -3.47 -6.67
CA LEU A 151 -3.93 -4.57 -5.84
C LEU A 151 -3.57 -4.05 -4.45
N ALA A 152 -4.11 -4.70 -3.43
CA ALA A 152 -3.87 -4.32 -2.05
C ALA A 152 -3.44 -5.52 -1.21
N VAL A 153 -2.37 -5.36 -0.46
CA VAL A 153 -1.96 -6.29 0.60
C VAL A 153 -2.15 -5.61 1.93
N ASP A 154 -2.95 -6.20 2.80
CA ASP A 154 -3.16 -5.68 4.15
C ASP A 154 -3.66 -6.78 5.09
N PHE A 155 -3.92 -6.47 6.37
CA PHE A 155 -4.53 -7.41 7.29
C PHE A 155 -5.81 -7.99 6.70
N GLY A 156 -6.05 -9.27 6.99
CA GLY A 156 -7.19 -10.01 6.48
C GLY A 156 -7.83 -10.91 7.53
N MET A 157 -8.97 -11.50 7.17
CA MET A 157 -9.70 -12.39 8.07
C MET A 157 -8.82 -13.54 8.58
N PRO A 158 -8.83 -13.80 9.90
CA PRO A 158 -8.06 -14.90 10.49
C PRO A 158 -8.40 -16.26 9.88
N GLN A 159 -7.39 -16.99 9.42
CA GLN A 159 -7.55 -18.29 8.78
C GLN A 159 -7.80 -19.42 9.78
N ASN A 160 -7.41 -19.25 11.05
CA ASN A 160 -7.53 -20.24 12.11
C ASN A 160 -7.53 -19.57 13.49
N HIS A 161 -7.70 -20.38 14.55
CA HIS A 161 -7.77 -19.88 15.92
C HIS A 161 -6.49 -19.16 16.39
N ILE A 162 -5.30 -19.61 15.94
CA ILE A 162 -4.03 -18.97 16.27
C ILE A 162 -3.98 -17.58 15.65
N MET A 163 -4.31 -17.46 14.36
CA MET A 163 -4.35 -16.17 13.68
C MET A 163 -5.40 -15.22 14.29
N ARG A 164 -6.51 -15.75 14.79
CA ARG A 164 -7.53 -14.97 15.50
C ARG A 164 -7.00 -14.42 16.83
N SER A 165 -6.19 -15.19 17.55
CA SER A 165 -5.57 -14.71 18.80
C SER A 165 -4.51 -13.64 18.53
N LEU A 166 -3.73 -13.80 17.47
CA LEU A 166 -2.74 -12.80 17.04
C LEU A 166 -3.40 -11.52 16.54
N ALA A 167 -4.51 -11.62 15.80
CA ALA A 167 -5.27 -10.47 15.31
C ALA A 167 -5.76 -9.56 16.47
N LYS A 168 -6.18 -10.14 17.59
CA LYS A 168 -6.56 -9.35 18.79
C LYS A 168 -5.40 -8.52 19.35
N VAL A 169 -4.17 -8.97 19.19
CA VAL A 169 -2.99 -8.21 19.61
C VAL A 169 -2.71 -7.09 18.62
N SER A 170 -2.84 -7.34 17.32
CA SER A 170 -2.66 -6.29 16.31
C SER A 170 -3.73 -5.19 16.39
N GLU A 171 -4.98 -5.53 16.68
CA GLU A 171 -6.07 -4.56 16.91
C GLU A 171 -5.81 -3.60 18.07
N LEU A 172 -5.01 -4.01 19.07
CA LEU A 172 -4.59 -3.16 20.19
C LEU A 172 -3.49 -2.16 19.80
N LEU A 173 -2.77 -2.43 18.72
CA LEU A 173 -1.60 -1.66 18.31
C LEU A 173 -1.90 -0.75 17.11
N GLU A 174 -2.83 -1.17 16.23
CA GLU A 174 -3.09 -0.53 14.94
C GLU A 174 -4.58 -0.67 14.54
N GLU A 175 -5.07 0.17 13.62
CA GLU A 175 -6.46 0.12 13.11
C GLU A 175 -6.68 -1.03 12.12
N THR A 176 -6.43 -2.26 12.55
CA THR A 176 -6.51 -3.46 11.70
C THR A 176 -7.92 -4.05 11.60
N ALA A 177 -8.89 -3.52 12.34
CA ALA A 177 -10.25 -4.06 12.47
C ALA A 177 -10.94 -4.30 11.12
N ASP A 178 -10.84 -3.37 10.16
CA ASP A 178 -11.47 -3.52 8.84
C ASP A 178 -10.98 -4.75 8.09
N GLY A 179 -9.67 -5.03 8.17
CA GLY A 179 -9.07 -6.21 7.56
C GLY A 179 -9.45 -7.50 8.29
N VAL A 180 -9.34 -7.50 9.61
CA VAL A 180 -9.64 -8.67 10.46
C VAL A 180 -11.12 -9.07 10.36
N GLU A 181 -12.01 -8.11 10.21
CA GLU A 181 -13.45 -8.34 10.00
C GLU A 181 -13.82 -8.61 8.52
N GLY A 182 -12.85 -8.52 7.60
CA GLY A 182 -13.06 -8.82 6.18
C GLY A 182 -13.82 -7.74 5.42
N ARG A 183 -13.80 -6.47 5.87
CA ARG A 183 -14.55 -5.36 5.27
C ARG A 183 -13.92 -4.81 4.00
N TYR A 184 -12.64 -5.02 3.74
CA TYR A 184 -11.94 -4.46 2.57
C TYR A 184 -12.63 -4.73 1.23
N PRO A 185 -13.10 -5.96 0.90
CA PRO A 185 -13.79 -6.20 -0.36
C PRO A 185 -15.03 -5.32 -0.55
N ASP A 186 -15.79 -5.08 0.50
CA ASP A 186 -16.99 -4.24 0.43
C ASP A 186 -16.62 -2.75 0.32
N MET A 187 -15.57 -2.31 1.01
CA MET A 187 -15.05 -0.95 0.87
C MET A 187 -14.54 -0.69 -0.56
N PHE A 188 -13.88 -1.65 -1.18
CA PHE A 188 -13.41 -1.53 -2.57
C PHE A 188 -14.58 -1.42 -3.55
N ARG A 189 -15.63 -2.24 -3.37
CA ARG A 189 -16.85 -2.15 -4.18
C ARG A 189 -17.59 -0.82 -3.97
N ALA A 190 -17.71 -0.37 -2.72
CA ALA A 190 -18.34 0.91 -2.39
C ALA A 190 -17.61 2.11 -3.01
N ALA A 191 -16.28 2.01 -3.17
CA ALA A 191 -15.48 3.03 -3.85
C ALA A 191 -15.64 3.04 -5.38
N GLY A 192 -16.27 2.00 -5.97
CA GLY A 192 -16.50 1.88 -7.41
C GLY A 192 -15.59 0.89 -8.14
N LEU A 193 -14.85 0.05 -7.41
CA LEU A 193 -14.08 -1.04 -8.01
C LEU A 193 -14.96 -2.27 -8.26
N ALA A 194 -14.70 -2.95 -9.37
CA ALA A 194 -15.33 -4.21 -9.76
C ALA A 194 -14.34 -5.38 -9.68
N GLU A 195 -14.82 -6.59 -9.94
CA GLU A 195 -14.00 -7.82 -9.93
C GLU A 195 -13.16 -7.97 -8.65
N VAL A 196 -13.72 -7.58 -7.52
CA VAL A 196 -13.02 -7.60 -6.22
C VAL A 196 -12.90 -9.03 -5.74
N ASN A 197 -11.66 -9.51 -5.67
CA ASN A 197 -11.31 -10.87 -5.25
C ASN A 197 -10.17 -10.86 -4.25
N GLU A 198 -10.29 -11.67 -3.20
CA GLU A 198 -9.15 -12.06 -2.38
C GLU A 198 -8.44 -13.22 -3.08
N ILE A 199 -7.18 -13.05 -3.44
CA ILE A 199 -6.43 -14.00 -4.28
C ILE A 199 -5.35 -14.77 -3.55
N ALA A 200 -4.96 -14.33 -2.34
CA ALA A 200 -4.03 -15.05 -1.48
C ALA A 200 -4.16 -14.64 -0.02
N ARG A 201 -3.78 -15.55 0.88
CA ARG A 201 -3.62 -15.30 2.33
C ARG A 201 -2.28 -15.80 2.80
N PHE A 202 -1.67 -15.05 3.72
CA PHE A 202 -0.39 -15.38 4.33
C PHE A 202 -0.53 -15.34 5.85
N MET A 203 0.08 -16.30 6.52
CA MET A 203 0.22 -16.26 7.98
C MET A 203 1.46 -15.43 8.33
N SER A 204 1.29 -14.48 9.25
CA SER A 204 2.36 -13.68 9.83
C SER A 204 2.34 -13.79 11.36
N LEU A 205 3.37 -13.26 12.01
CA LEU A 205 3.40 -13.19 13.48
C LEU A 205 2.41 -12.16 14.06
N LEU A 206 1.87 -11.26 13.24
CA LEU A 206 0.87 -10.26 13.62
C LEU A 206 -0.55 -10.61 13.17
N GLY A 207 -0.75 -11.79 12.57
CA GLY A 207 -2.04 -12.23 12.09
C GLY A 207 -2.04 -12.64 10.63
N THR A 208 -3.23 -12.71 10.02
CA THR A 208 -3.40 -13.00 8.60
C THR A 208 -3.19 -11.74 7.78
N ILE A 209 -2.41 -11.88 6.71
CA ILE A 209 -2.27 -10.87 5.66
C ILE A 209 -2.98 -11.41 4.42
N ALA A 210 -3.83 -10.58 3.79
CA ALA A 210 -4.57 -10.93 2.59
C ALA A 210 -4.11 -10.07 1.41
N LEU A 211 -4.12 -10.67 0.22
CA LEU A 211 -3.87 -10.00 -1.05
C LEU A 211 -5.18 -9.94 -1.82
N TYR A 212 -5.57 -8.74 -2.18
CA TYR A 212 -6.77 -8.44 -2.94
C TYR A 212 -6.42 -7.93 -4.33
N ARG A 213 -7.27 -8.24 -5.29
CA ARG A 213 -7.23 -7.69 -6.64
C ARG A 213 -8.62 -7.18 -7.01
N ALA A 214 -8.65 -6.02 -7.65
CA ALA A 214 -9.86 -5.40 -8.17
C ALA A 214 -9.55 -4.65 -9.46
N ARG A 215 -10.59 -4.17 -10.16
CA ARG A 215 -10.47 -3.38 -11.38
C ARG A 215 -11.38 -2.16 -11.34
N LYS A 216 -10.94 -1.07 -11.96
CA LYS A 216 -11.84 0.00 -12.34
C LYS A 216 -12.67 -0.46 -13.54
N PRO A 217 -14.01 -0.31 -13.54
CA PRO A 217 -14.83 -0.54 -14.74
C PRO A 217 -14.34 0.27 -15.94
N GLY A 218 -14.56 -0.29 -17.16
CA GLY A 218 -14.22 0.40 -18.42
C GLY A 218 -15.22 1.49 -18.77
#